data_ce9bf2eb9cc296f31dc310016364132c
#
_entry.id   ce9bf2eb9cc296f31dc310016364132c
#
_cell.length_a   1.000
_cell.length_b   1.000
_cell.length_c   1.000
_cell.angle_alpha   90.00
_cell.angle_beta   90.00
_cell.angle_gamma   90.00
#
_symmetry.space_group_name_H-M   'P 1'
#
loop_
_entity.id
_entity.type
_entity.pdbx_description
1 polymer ?
#
loop_
_entity_poly.entity_id
_entity_poly.type
_entity_poly.pdbx_seq_one_letter_code
_entity_poly.pdbx_strand_id
1 'polypeptide(L)'
;EALINDQPQIHKMITSLASNLRYSIKGNVMVPLRQEMKYTDNYVFLQKVRMGDALIFSSQIDPASLDCMIPKISIQTLVENSIIHGKSENQSSIRIEVTVKLCDDNLLITVKDSGCGISEAQLHKIYDEFASQKASGTDCGIGLSNLYSRMQILYNRETKFVINTEEGKYTSISLTLPVSHDHSQDIFTGSDNK
;
A
#
# COMPACT_ATOMS: atom_id res chain seq x y z
N GLU A 1 -32.35 6.32 21.67
CA GLU A 1 -31.27 7.36 21.76
C GLU A 1 -29.96 6.88 21.15
N ALA A 2 -29.59 5.59 21.19
CA ALA A 2 -28.35 5.05 20.58
C ALA A 2 -28.31 5.21 19.04
N LEU A 3 -29.44 5.12 18.36
CA LEU A 3 -29.52 5.21 16.88
C LEU A 3 -29.26 6.61 16.32
N ILE A 4 -29.36 7.66 17.13
CA ILE A 4 -29.15 9.04 16.66
C ILE A 4 -27.68 9.45 16.67
N ASN A 5 -26.85 8.85 17.55
CA ASN A 5 -25.43 9.15 17.66
C ASN A 5 -24.57 8.49 16.57
N ASP A 6 -25.04 7.45 15.91
CA ASP A 6 -24.29 6.72 14.89
C ASP A 6 -24.43 7.30 13.46
N GLN A 7 -25.35 8.21 13.23
CA GLN A 7 -25.59 8.78 11.89
C GLN A 7 -24.34 9.46 11.27
N PRO A 8 -23.55 10.26 12.00
CA PRO A 8 -22.35 10.87 11.45
C PRO A 8 -21.27 9.84 11.10
N GLN A 9 -21.14 8.77 11.89
CA GLN A 9 -20.17 7.70 11.65
C GLN A 9 -20.57 6.86 10.42
N ILE A 10 -21.85 6.48 10.31
CA ILE A 10 -22.38 5.75 9.15
C ILE A 10 -22.20 6.59 7.88
N HIS A 11 -22.52 7.87 7.91
CA HIS A 11 -22.34 8.78 6.77
C HIS A 11 -20.86 8.84 6.36
N LYS A 12 -19.93 8.98 7.31
CA LYS A 12 -18.49 8.96 7.06
C LYS A 12 -18.03 7.64 6.46
N MET A 13 -18.53 6.50 6.94
CA MET A 13 -18.23 5.17 6.39
C MET A 13 -18.66 5.05 4.92
N ILE A 14 -19.90 5.42 4.60
CA ILE A 14 -20.44 5.35 3.23
C ILE A 14 -19.63 6.26 2.31
N THR A 15 -19.34 7.48 2.75
CA THR A 15 -18.57 8.46 1.99
C THR A 15 -17.13 7.97 1.74
N SER A 16 -16.48 7.40 2.75
CA SER A 16 -15.13 6.84 2.63
C SER A 16 -15.09 5.65 1.69
N LEU A 17 -16.08 4.74 1.79
CA LEU A 17 -16.19 3.58 0.91
C LEU A 17 -16.42 4.00 -0.55
N ALA A 18 -17.38 4.89 -0.80
CA ALA A 18 -17.66 5.41 -2.14
C ALA A 18 -16.46 6.15 -2.73
N SER A 19 -15.71 6.89 -1.90
CA SER A 19 -14.51 7.62 -2.29
C SER A 19 -13.38 6.65 -2.69
N ASN A 20 -13.12 5.61 -1.88
CA ASN A 20 -12.10 4.61 -2.19
C ASN A 20 -12.46 3.79 -3.43
N LEU A 21 -13.73 3.39 -3.60
CA LEU A 21 -14.16 2.69 -4.80
C LEU A 21 -13.98 3.55 -6.06
N ARG A 22 -14.37 4.83 -6.00
CA ARG A 22 -14.17 5.76 -7.12
C ARG A 22 -12.68 5.97 -7.43
N TYR A 23 -11.85 6.06 -6.40
CA TYR A 23 -10.40 6.17 -6.56
C TYR A 23 -9.81 4.94 -7.23
N SER A 24 -10.24 3.73 -6.87
CA SER A 24 -9.71 2.50 -7.48
C SER A 24 -10.06 2.38 -8.98
N ILE A 25 -11.26 2.83 -9.40
CA ILE A 25 -11.76 2.64 -10.76
C ILE A 25 -11.33 3.79 -11.69
N LYS A 26 -11.32 5.04 -11.21
CA LYS A 26 -11.13 6.24 -12.04
C LYS A 26 -9.80 6.94 -11.73
N GLY A 27 -9.29 7.67 -12.73
CA GLY A 27 -8.15 8.57 -12.57
C GLY A 27 -6.85 8.04 -13.15
N ASN A 28 -5.80 8.82 -12.91
CA ASN A 28 -4.46 8.55 -13.42
C ASN A 28 -3.82 7.35 -12.74
N VAL A 29 -2.89 6.72 -13.43
CA VAL A 29 -2.07 5.63 -12.90
C VAL A 29 -1.13 6.14 -11.81
N MET A 30 -0.58 7.35 -12.00
CA MET A 30 0.30 8.04 -11.07
C MET A 30 -0.47 9.14 -10.35
N VAL A 31 -0.25 9.28 -9.05
CA VAL A 31 -0.90 10.28 -8.19
C VAL A 31 0.13 10.88 -7.23
N PRO A 32 -0.07 12.13 -6.77
CA PRO A 32 0.73 12.68 -5.69
C PRO A 32 0.61 11.83 -4.41
N LEU A 33 1.72 11.67 -3.68
CA LEU A 33 1.75 10.92 -2.42
C LEU A 33 0.65 11.39 -1.43
N ARG A 34 0.42 12.71 -1.34
CA ARG A 34 -0.66 13.27 -0.50
C ARG A 34 -2.02 12.67 -0.82
N GLN A 35 -2.29 12.42 -2.09
CA GLN A 35 -3.55 11.83 -2.53
C GLN A 35 -3.64 10.35 -2.14
N GLU A 36 -2.57 9.60 -2.36
CA GLU A 36 -2.49 8.19 -1.96
C GLU A 36 -2.69 8.03 -0.45
N MET A 37 -2.01 8.86 0.37
CA MET A 37 -2.17 8.83 1.83
C MET A 37 -3.60 9.14 2.27
N LYS A 38 -4.27 10.11 1.64
CA LYS A 38 -5.68 10.42 1.93
C LYS A 38 -6.59 9.19 1.75
N TYR A 39 -6.39 8.41 0.69
CA TYR A 39 -7.19 7.21 0.44
C TYR A 39 -6.77 6.03 1.31
N THR A 40 -5.50 5.92 1.64
CA THR A 40 -5.01 4.98 2.65
C THR A 40 -5.63 5.26 4.03
N ASP A 41 -5.70 6.53 4.45
CA ASP A 41 -6.35 6.93 5.70
C ASP A 41 -7.85 6.62 5.70
N ASN A 42 -8.55 6.82 4.59
CA ASN A 42 -9.95 6.43 4.45
C ASN A 42 -10.13 4.91 4.58
N TYR A 43 -9.24 4.12 3.99
CA TYR A 43 -9.24 2.66 4.13
C TYR A 43 -8.99 2.24 5.58
N VAL A 44 -7.97 2.80 6.21
CA VAL A 44 -7.64 2.54 7.62
C VAL A 44 -8.79 2.93 8.54
N PHE A 45 -9.47 4.05 8.29
CA PHE A 45 -10.66 4.44 9.04
C PHE A 45 -11.74 3.35 8.98
N LEU A 46 -12.04 2.81 7.79
CA LEU A 46 -13.02 1.74 7.64
C LEU A 46 -12.60 0.46 8.39
N GLN A 47 -11.30 0.12 8.34
CA GLN A 47 -10.78 -1.03 9.08
C GLN A 47 -10.80 -0.82 10.61
N LYS A 48 -10.55 0.41 11.07
CA LYS A 48 -10.67 0.75 12.51
C LYS A 48 -12.11 0.64 13.00
N VAL A 49 -13.11 0.98 12.19
CA VAL A 49 -14.52 0.76 12.56
C VAL A 49 -14.81 -0.74 12.74
N ARG A 50 -14.22 -1.59 11.89
CA ARG A 50 -14.39 -3.06 11.98
C ARG A 50 -13.61 -3.70 13.12
N MET A 51 -12.38 -3.25 13.36
CA MET A 51 -11.42 -3.90 14.25
C MET A 51 -11.32 -3.24 15.63
N GLY A 52 -11.83 -2.01 15.77
CA GLY A 52 -11.71 -1.24 17.01
C GLY A 52 -10.25 -1.00 17.40
N ASP A 53 -9.97 -1.17 18.69
CA ASP A 53 -8.64 -0.96 19.27
C ASP A 53 -7.61 -2.04 18.86
N ALA A 54 -8.06 -3.09 18.15
CA ALA A 54 -7.17 -4.11 17.63
C ALA A 54 -6.31 -3.61 16.45
N LEU A 55 -6.64 -2.46 15.82
CA LEU A 55 -5.83 -1.84 14.75
C LEU A 55 -5.21 -0.53 15.24
N ILE A 56 -3.89 -0.54 15.42
CA ILE A 56 -3.09 0.65 15.75
C ILE A 56 -2.36 1.07 14.47
N PHE A 57 -2.65 2.26 13.97
CA PHE A 57 -2.05 2.78 12.73
C PHE A 57 -1.39 4.13 12.98
N SER A 58 -0.18 4.30 12.45
CA SER A 58 0.57 5.55 12.45
C SER A 58 1.26 5.78 11.10
N SER A 59 1.51 7.06 10.76
CA SER A 59 2.26 7.43 9.57
C SER A 59 3.25 8.56 9.88
N GLN A 60 4.46 8.47 9.31
CA GLN A 60 5.50 9.47 9.36
C GLN A 60 5.93 9.80 7.93
N ILE A 61 5.47 10.93 7.42
CA ILE A 61 5.65 11.32 6.03
C ILE A 61 6.54 12.57 5.99
N ASP A 62 7.64 12.50 5.25
CA ASP A 62 8.44 13.67 4.95
C ASP A 62 7.61 14.68 4.17
N PRO A 63 7.43 15.92 4.66
CA PRO A 63 6.61 16.93 3.98
C PRO A 63 7.10 17.22 2.54
N ALA A 64 8.42 17.11 2.29
CA ALA A 64 8.98 17.33 0.96
C ALA A 64 8.57 16.24 -0.05
N SER A 65 8.13 15.07 0.43
CA SER A 65 7.69 13.95 -0.43
C SER A 65 6.23 14.02 -0.87
N LEU A 66 5.42 14.91 -0.31
CA LEU A 66 3.96 14.93 -0.51
C LEU A 66 3.53 15.14 -1.96
N ASP A 67 4.36 15.83 -2.76
CA ASP A 67 4.10 16.08 -4.19
C ASP A 67 4.76 15.07 -5.12
N CYS A 68 5.56 14.14 -4.59
CA CYS A 68 6.15 13.07 -5.37
C CYS A 68 5.05 12.20 -5.98
N MET A 69 5.19 11.90 -7.27
CA MET A 69 4.25 11.06 -7.99
C MET A 69 4.55 9.59 -7.73
N ILE A 70 3.55 8.85 -7.30
CA ILE A 70 3.64 7.40 -7.07
C ILE A 70 2.48 6.67 -7.74
N PRO A 71 2.62 5.38 -8.07
CA PRO A 71 1.51 4.60 -8.60
C PRO A 71 0.40 4.50 -7.55
N LYS A 72 -0.83 4.81 -7.95
CA LYS A 72 -1.99 4.76 -7.04
C LYS A 72 -2.18 3.37 -6.44
N ILE A 73 -2.75 3.29 -5.24
CA ILE A 73 -3.04 2.04 -4.50
C ILE A 73 -1.76 1.27 -4.14
N SER A 74 -0.60 1.94 -4.06
CA SER A 74 0.66 1.29 -3.68
C SER A 74 0.76 1.12 -2.17
N ILE A 75 0.62 2.22 -1.44
CA ILE A 75 0.69 2.22 0.03
C ILE A 75 -0.54 1.51 0.59
N GLN A 76 -1.72 1.76 0.03
CA GLN A 76 -2.94 1.07 0.43
C GLN A 76 -2.79 -0.45 0.32
N THR A 77 -2.22 -0.98 -0.78
CA THR A 77 -1.99 -2.43 -0.95
C THR A 77 -1.08 -2.99 0.13
N LEU A 78 0.00 -2.29 0.50
CA LEU A 78 0.91 -2.73 1.56
C LEU A 78 0.23 -2.73 2.93
N VAL A 79 -0.54 -1.69 3.24
CA VAL A 79 -1.34 -1.61 4.48
C VAL A 79 -2.42 -2.69 4.52
N GLU A 80 -3.07 -2.95 3.39
CA GLU A 80 -4.07 -4.02 3.25
C GLU A 80 -3.47 -5.40 3.52
N ASN A 81 -2.29 -5.70 2.95
CA ASN A 81 -1.56 -6.93 3.22
C ASN A 81 -1.21 -7.07 4.71
N SER A 82 -0.74 -6.01 5.35
CA SER A 82 -0.45 -6.03 6.79
C SER A 82 -1.69 -6.30 7.63
N ILE A 83 -2.87 -5.78 7.27
CA ILE A 83 -4.13 -6.01 8.00
C ILE A 83 -4.63 -7.44 7.81
N ILE A 84 -4.55 -7.97 6.58
CA ILE A 84 -5.11 -9.29 6.23
C ILE A 84 -4.20 -10.40 6.74
N HIS A 85 -2.89 -10.29 6.53
CA HIS A 85 -1.93 -11.36 6.76
C HIS A 85 -1.09 -11.16 8.04
N GLY A 86 -1.02 -9.95 8.57
CA GLY A 86 -0.21 -9.65 9.74
C GLY A 86 -0.81 -10.14 11.05
N LYS A 87 -2.15 -10.21 11.19
CA LYS A 87 -2.78 -10.58 12.45
C LYS A 87 -2.76 -12.10 12.66
N SER A 88 -2.10 -12.55 13.73
CA SER A 88 -2.22 -13.93 14.20
C SER A 88 -3.43 -14.09 15.14
N GLU A 89 -3.95 -15.32 15.27
CA GLU A 89 -5.06 -15.63 16.17
C GLU A 89 -4.74 -15.32 17.65
N ASN A 90 -3.46 -15.35 18.01
CA ASN A 90 -2.98 -15.13 19.37
C ASN A 90 -2.67 -13.65 19.69
N GLN A 91 -2.83 -12.73 18.73
CA GLN A 91 -2.57 -11.31 18.93
C GLN A 91 -3.85 -10.53 19.15
N SER A 92 -3.92 -9.77 20.25
CA SER A 92 -5.05 -8.88 20.55
C SER A 92 -5.10 -7.67 19.64
N SER A 93 -3.94 -7.19 19.16
CA SER A 93 -3.83 -6.00 18.29
C SER A 93 -2.67 -6.14 17.32
N ILE A 94 -2.79 -5.44 16.20
CA ILE A 94 -1.73 -5.24 15.20
C ILE A 94 -1.39 -3.76 15.09
N ARG A 95 -0.09 -3.45 15.11
CA ARG A 95 0.42 -2.10 14.84
C ARG A 95 0.96 -2.04 13.44
N ILE A 96 0.55 -1.02 12.68
CA ILE A 96 1.02 -0.76 11.33
C ILE A 96 1.60 0.65 11.30
N GLU A 97 2.80 0.77 10.80
CA GLU A 97 3.52 2.02 10.64
C GLU A 97 3.89 2.23 9.17
N VAL A 98 3.50 3.38 8.62
CA VAL A 98 3.89 3.83 7.29
C VAL A 98 4.93 4.93 7.45
N THR A 99 6.10 4.74 6.85
CA THR A 99 7.16 5.75 6.82
C THR A 99 7.48 6.09 5.38
N VAL A 100 7.51 7.39 5.05
CA VAL A 100 7.96 7.86 3.74
C VAL A 100 9.05 8.90 3.93
N LYS A 101 10.17 8.69 3.25
CA LYS A 101 11.34 9.58 3.27
C LYS A 101 11.79 9.89 1.86
N LEU A 102 12.15 11.15 1.65
CA LEU A 102 12.86 11.57 0.44
C LEU A 102 14.37 11.42 0.71
N CYS A 103 15.05 10.60 -0.10
CA CYS A 103 16.46 10.32 0.01
C CYS A 103 17.12 10.61 -1.34
N ASP A 104 17.75 11.75 -1.48
CA ASP A 104 18.30 12.26 -2.74
C ASP A 104 17.22 12.21 -3.85
N ASP A 105 17.48 11.49 -4.93
CA ASP A 105 16.56 11.33 -6.06
C ASP A 105 15.61 10.12 -5.89
N ASN A 106 15.47 9.58 -4.68
CA ASN A 106 14.64 8.42 -4.43
C ASN A 106 13.63 8.66 -3.31
N LEU A 107 12.44 8.12 -3.48
CA LEU A 107 11.39 8.04 -2.48
C LEU A 107 11.43 6.66 -1.82
N LEU A 108 11.74 6.61 -0.53
CA LEU A 108 11.70 5.39 0.27
C LEU A 108 10.36 5.32 1.01
N ILE A 109 9.55 4.34 0.66
CA ILE A 109 8.27 4.04 1.31
C ILE A 109 8.43 2.73 2.08
N THR A 110 8.14 2.73 3.37
CA THR A 110 8.20 1.53 4.21
C THR A 110 6.87 1.35 4.93
N VAL A 111 6.30 0.16 4.85
CA VAL A 111 5.15 -0.27 5.65
C VAL A 111 5.61 -1.42 6.53
N LYS A 112 5.51 -1.23 7.84
CA LYS A 112 5.91 -2.20 8.86
C LYS A 112 4.70 -2.57 9.71
N ASP A 113 4.51 -3.87 9.95
CA ASP A 113 3.54 -4.37 10.91
C ASP A 113 4.20 -5.17 12.03
N SER A 114 3.52 -5.27 13.15
CA SER A 114 3.92 -6.07 14.31
C SER A 114 3.23 -7.43 14.30
N GLY A 115 3.03 -8.00 13.13
CA GLY A 115 2.21 -9.19 12.94
C GLY A 115 2.96 -10.51 13.12
N CYS A 116 2.41 -11.56 12.52
CA CYS A 116 2.97 -12.91 12.62
C CYS A 116 4.28 -13.10 11.82
N GLY A 117 4.71 -12.10 11.04
CA GLY A 117 5.85 -12.27 10.15
C GLY A 117 5.55 -13.24 9.00
N ILE A 118 6.59 -13.55 8.24
CA ILE A 118 6.54 -14.47 7.10
C ILE A 118 7.62 -15.52 7.32
N SER A 119 7.26 -16.79 7.23
CA SER A 119 8.24 -17.88 7.32
C SER A 119 9.18 -17.88 6.12
N GLU A 120 10.38 -18.45 6.28
CA GLU A 120 11.38 -18.53 5.21
C GLU A 120 10.82 -19.22 3.95
N ALA A 121 10.05 -20.30 4.14
CA ALA A 121 9.42 -21.03 3.04
C ALA A 121 8.38 -20.19 2.27
N GLN A 122 7.61 -19.35 2.98
CA GLN A 122 6.66 -18.43 2.36
C GLN A 122 7.38 -17.28 1.66
N LEU A 123 8.45 -16.76 2.27
CA LEU A 123 9.25 -15.67 1.68
C LEU A 123 9.89 -16.12 0.36
N HIS A 124 10.44 -17.34 0.30
CA HIS A 124 10.94 -17.91 -0.94
C HIS A 124 9.86 -17.98 -2.03
N LYS A 125 8.66 -18.47 -1.70
CA LYS A 125 7.55 -18.50 -2.66
C LYS A 125 7.19 -17.13 -3.21
N ILE A 126 7.16 -16.11 -2.35
CA ILE A 126 6.88 -14.71 -2.76
C ILE A 126 7.94 -14.24 -3.78
N TYR A 127 9.22 -14.48 -3.51
CA TYR A 127 10.28 -14.09 -4.44
C TYR A 127 10.26 -14.91 -5.74
N ASP A 128 9.90 -16.19 -5.70
CA ASP A 128 9.71 -17.01 -6.89
C ASP A 128 8.55 -16.50 -7.76
N GLU A 129 7.45 -16.05 -7.14
CA GLU A 129 6.34 -15.39 -7.84
C GLU A 129 6.78 -14.08 -8.49
N PHE A 130 7.58 -13.27 -7.79
CA PHE A 130 8.15 -12.05 -8.35
C PHE A 130 9.04 -12.34 -9.56
N ALA A 131 9.85 -13.39 -9.52
CA ALA A 131 10.74 -13.79 -10.60
C ALA A 131 9.99 -14.35 -11.81
N SER A 132 8.93 -15.14 -11.57
CA SER A 132 8.18 -15.83 -12.64
C SER A 132 7.16 -14.94 -13.35
N GLN A 133 6.86 -13.75 -12.82
CA GLN A 133 5.78 -12.86 -13.28
C GLN A 133 4.41 -13.56 -13.39
N LYS A 134 4.26 -14.71 -12.77
CA LYS A 134 3.00 -15.46 -12.71
C LYS A 134 2.40 -15.25 -11.31
N ALA A 135 1.26 -14.62 -11.24
CA ALA A 135 0.42 -14.68 -10.06
C ALA A 135 -0.07 -16.12 -9.91
N SER A 136 0.69 -16.96 -9.25
CA SER A 136 0.22 -18.27 -8.81
C SER A 136 -0.77 -17.97 -7.70
N GLY A 137 -2.04 -18.30 -7.85
CA GLY A 137 -3.12 -17.99 -6.90
C GLY A 137 -2.92 -18.63 -5.50
N THR A 138 -1.74 -18.50 -4.95
CA THR A 138 -1.41 -18.89 -3.58
C THR A 138 -1.84 -17.81 -2.60
N ASP A 139 -2.20 -18.18 -1.38
CA ASP A 139 -2.73 -17.34 -0.29
C ASP A 139 -1.83 -16.15 0.11
N CYS A 140 -0.64 -16.01 -0.44
CA CYS A 140 0.33 -14.93 -0.17
C CYS A 140 0.09 -13.64 -0.95
N GLY A 141 -1.09 -13.45 -1.51
CA GLY A 141 -1.53 -12.13 -1.92
C GLY A 141 -1.27 -11.77 -3.38
N ILE A 142 -2.26 -12.05 -4.21
CA ILE A 142 -2.39 -11.48 -5.57
C ILE A 142 -2.06 -9.96 -5.58
N GLY A 143 -2.35 -9.24 -4.49
CA GLY A 143 -2.08 -7.82 -4.33
C GLY A 143 -0.59 -7.46 -4.37
N LEU A 144 0.26 -8.22 -3.66
CA LEU A 144 1.69 -7.93 -3.56
C LEU A 144 2.44 -8.22 -4.86
N SER A 145 2.13 -9.36 -5.50
CA SER A 145 2.69 -9.74 -6.81
C SER A 145 2.27 -8.76 -7.91
N ASN A 146 1.01 -8.32 -7.90
CA ASN A 146 0.51 -7.29 -8.81
C ASN A 146 1.18 -5.94 -8.57
N LEU A 147 1.38 -5.55 -7.31
CA LEU A 147 2.10 -4.32 -6.97
C LEU A 147 3.54 -4.39 -7.46
N TYR A 148 4.26 -5.48 -7.19
CA TYR A 148 5.62 -5.71 -7.67
C TYR A 148 5.71 -5.60 -9.19
N SER A 149 4.88 -6.35 -9.93
CA SER A 149 4.87 -6.35 -11.40
C SER A 149 4.60 -4.96 -11.97
N ARG A 150 3.65 -4.23 -11.37
CA ARG A 150 3.33 -2.86 -11.77
C ARG A 150 4.50 -1.90 -11.56
N MET A 151 5.21 -2.03 -10.43
CA MET A 151 6.41 -1.22 -10.17
C MET A 151 7.51 -1.50 -11.20
N GLN A 152 7.74 -2.77 -11.54
CA GLN A 152 8.74 -3.14 -12.55
C GLN A 152 8.43 -2.57 -13.93
N ILE A 153 7.14 -2.50 -14.30
CA ILE A 153 6.70 -1.94 -15.59
C ILE A 153 6.84 -0.42 -15.59
N LEU A 154 6.36 0.27 -14.54
CA LEU A 154 6.31 1.73 -14.51
C LEU A 154 7.67 2.38 -14.37
N TYR A 155 8.62 1.72 -13.71
CA TYR A 155 9.96 2.27 -13.43
C TYR A 155 11.08 1.51 -14.14
N ASN A 156 10.76 0.74 -15.17
CA ASN A 156 11.74 0.01 -15.97
C ASN A 156 12.80 -0.75 -15.14
N ARG A 157 12.35 -1.41 -14.05
CA ARG A 157 13.19 -2.17 -13.09
C ARG A 157 14.17 -1.33 -12.24
N GLU A 158 14.03 -0.03 -12.22
CA GLU A 158 14.85 0.85 -11.35
C GLU A 158 14.34 0.90 -9.91
N THR A 159 13.27 0.15 -9.60
CA THR A 159 12.71 0.07 -8.26
C THR A 159 13.37 -1.04 -7.44
N LYS A 160 13.50 -0.79 -6.13
CA LYS A 160 13.86 -1.84 -5.17
C LYS A 160 12.63 -2.19 -4.33
N PHE A 161 12.34 -3.47 -4.25
CA PHE A 161 11.28 -4.04 -3.43
C PHE A 161 11.92 -5.02 -2.44
N VAL A 162 11.88 -4.68 -1.15
CA VAL A 162 12.57 -5.45 -0.11
C VAL A 162 11.57 -5.85 0.96
N ILE A 163 11.56 -7.13 1.31
CA ILE A 163 10.78 -7.67 2.42
C ILE A 163 11.77 -8.09 3.53
N ASN A 164 11.67 -7.44 4.68
CA ASN A 164 12.36 -7.82 5.91
C ASN A 164 11.32 -8.35 6.88
N THR A 165 11.52 -9.54 7.39
CA THR A 165 10.54 -10.20 8.25
C THR A 165 11.22 -11.07 9.29
N GLU A 166 10.54 -11.24 10.43
CA GLU A 166 10.89 -12.24 11.44
C GLU A 166 9.62 -12.93 11.88
N GLU A 167 9.56 -14.24 11.68
CA GLU A 167 8.40 -15.04 12.01
C GLU A 167 8.01 -14.88 13.49
N GLY A 168 6.73 -14.65 13.74
CA GLY A 168 6.18 -14.37 15.07
C GLY A 168 6.36 -12.93 15.55
N LYS A 169 7.03 -12.02 14.81
CA LYS A 169 7.35 -10.68 15.31
C LYS A 169 6.93 -9.52 14.41
N TYR A 170 7.28 -9.56 13.12
CA TYR A 170 6.98 -8.43 12.23
C TYR A 170 7.16 -8.77 10.75
N THR A 171 6.52 -7.97 9.90
CA THR A 171 6.87 -7.82 8.49
C THR A 171 7.11 -6.36 8.17
N SER A 172 8.13 -6.06 7.37
CA SER A 172 8.46 -4.74 6.89
C SER A 172 8.73 -4.79 5.40
N ILE A 173 7.90 -4.11 4.61
CA ILE A 173 8.04 -4.03 3.15
C ILE A 173 8.48 -2.63 2.80
N SER A 174 9.58 -2.53 2.06
CA SER A 174 10.16 -1.27 1.61
C SER A 174 10.18 -1.19 0.09
N LEU A 175 9.70 -0.06 -0.44
CA LEU A 175 9.78 0.33 -1.84
C LEU A 175 10.74 1.50 -1.97
N THR A 176 11.72 1.40 -2.87
CA THR A 176 12.53 2.55 -3.30
C THR A 176 12.12 2.90 -4.73
N LEU A 177 11.60 4.10 -4.93
CA LEU A 177 11.10 4.58 -6.21
C LEU A 177 11.93 5.80 -6.63
N PRO A 178 12.38 5.89 -7.90
CA PRO A 178 12.95 7.12 -8.42
C PRO A 178 11.94 8.27 -8.32
N VAL A 179 12.37 9.43 -7.87
CA VAL A 179 11.52 10.61 -7.82
C VAL A 179 11.33 11.14 -9.23
N SER A 180 10.11 11.17 -9.71
CA SER A 180 9.75 11.90 -10.91
C SER A 180 8.85 13.08 -10.53
N HIS A 181 9.29 14.26 -10.85
CA HIS A 181 8.53 15.48 -10.57
C HIS A 181 7.45 15.77 -11.64
N ASP A 182 7.42 15.06 -12.76
CA ASP A 182 6.37 15.20 -13.77
C ASP A 182 6.49 14.13 -14.87
N HIS A 183 5.70 13.07 -14.80
CA HIS A 183 5.52 12.10 -15.90
C HIS A 183 4.14 12.22 -16.56
N SER A 184 3.48 13.36 -16.48
CA SER A 184 2.17 13.55 -17.10
C SER A 184 2.22 13.83 -18.62
N GLN A 185 3.39 13.86 -19.26
CA GLN A 185 3.48 14.17 -20.70
C GLN A 185 4.09 13.09 -21.61
N ASP A 186 4.81 12.08 -21.09
CA ASP A 186 5.61 11.23 -21.99
C ASP A 186 5.01 9.85 -22.34
N ILE A 187 3.88 9.45 -21.78
CA ILE A 187 3.32 8.12 -22.04
C ILE A 187 2.33 8.09 -23.23
N PHE A 188 1.91 9.22 -23.78
CA PHE A 188 0.89 9.28 -24.85
C PHE A 188 1.34 9.86 -26.20
N THR A 189 2.64 10.02 -26.47
CA THR A 189 3.11 10.49 -27.77
C THR A 189 3.86 9.41 -28.57
N GLY A 190 3.38 8.20 -28.59
CA GLY A 190 4.01 7.10 -29.34
C GLY A 190 3.01 6.21 -30.04
N SER A 191 2.22 6.77 -30.99
CA SER A 191 1.78 6.06 -32.20
C SER A 191 0.65 6.79 -32.92
N ASP A 192 1.03 7.77 -33.73
CA ASP A 192 0.29 8.03 -34.97
C ASP A 192 1.26 8.72 -35.95
N ASN A 193 1.96 7.90 -36.73
CA ASN A 193 2.39 8.23 -38.05
C ASN A 193 3.01 6.99 -38.73
N LYS A 194 2.21 6.19 -39.38
CA LYS A 194 2.33 5.77 -40.79
C LYS A 194 1.29 4.74 -41.15
#